data_dee3dc0c2604fb1645ffde8f880c4a35
#
_entry.id   dee3dc0c2604fb1645ffde8f880c4a35
#
_cell.length_a   1.000
_cell.length_b   1.000
_cell.length_c   1.000
_cell.angle_alpha   90.00
_cell.angle_beta   90.00
_cell.angle_gamma   90.00
#
_symmetry.space_group_name_H-M   'P 1'
#
loop_
_entity.id
_entity.type
_entity.pdbx_description
1 polymer ?
#
loop_
_entity_poly.entity_id
_entity_poly.type
_entity_poly.pdbx_seq_one_letter_code
_entity_poly.pdbx_strand_id
1 'polypeptide(L)'
;MVRVYINNNLLLLTERSEGTPFEIEESAVSLIVQYSEKPKSLFQYIDKLEKNERHFPVMVTSNNLPQLWEDFKSLYQTISAAGGVVKNTHDEVLLIHRRGSWDLPKGKLDEGETPEMAAVREVQEETGLQTVVLGNTLGVTYHTYSQKEKRILKLTHWYAMETPETKLSPQTSEDIDQAVWVNLSNFLAQEKNVFNNIRNVLAYYAEL
;
A
#
# COMPACT_ATOMS: atom_id res chain seq x y z
N MET A 1 -0.88 -15.45 -2.08
CA MET A 1 -1.96 -14.55 -1.64
C MET A 1 -1.66 -13.12 -2.04
N VAL A 2 -2.65 -12.36 -2.58
CA VAL A 2 -2.53 -10.93 -2.92
C VAL A 2 -3.54 -10.15 -2.08
N ARG A 3 -3.09 -9.06 -1.44
CA ARG A 3 -3.91 -8.14 -0.64
C ARG A 3 -4.13 -6.86 -1.41
N VAL A 4 -5.40 -6.53 -1.71
CA VAL A 4 -5.78 -5.29 -2.40
C VAL A 4 -6.68 -4.46 -1.50
N TYR A 5 -6.34 -3.20 -1.30
CA TYR A 5 -7.17 -2.26 -0.54
C TYR A 5 -8.11 -1.50 -1.48
N ILE A 6 -9.40 -1.62 -1.26
CA ILE A 6 -10.48 -0.92 -1.97
C ILE A 6 -11.15 -0.01 -0.95
N ASN A 7 -10.88 1.29 -1.03
CA ASN A 7 -11.14 2.21 0.08
C ASN A 7 -10.44 1.70 1.36
N ASN A 8 -11.17 1.53 2.46
CA ASN A 8 -10.65 0.95 3.71
C ASN A 8 -10.94 -0.56 3.81
N ASN A 9 -11.45 -1.18 2.76
CA ASN A 9 -11.81 -2.59 2.75
C ASN A 9 -10.70 -3.45 2.14
N LEU A 10 -10.55 -4.66 2.64
CA LEU A 10 -9.56 -5.62 2.17
C LEU A 10 -10.21 -6.62 1.21
N LEU A 11 -9.68 -6.72 -0.01
CA LEU A 11 -9.91 -7.82 -0.93
C LEU A 11 -8.69 -8.74 -0.91
N LEU A 12 -8.91 -10.00 -0.56
CA LEU A 12 -7.91 -11.05 -0.58
C LEU A 12 -8.11 -11.93 -1.80
N LEU A 13 -7.07 -12.07 -2.61
CA LEU A 13 -7.03 -13.05 -3.70
C LEU A 13 -6.08 -14.16 -3.29
N THR A 14 -6.55 -15.40 -3.22
CA THR A 14 -5.74 -16.51 -2.72
C THR A 14 -5.97 -17.80 -3.51
N GLU A 15 -4.96 -18.66 -3.50
CA GLU A 15 -5.09 -20.01 -4.03
C GLU A 15 -5.72 -20.90 -2.97
N ARG A 16 -6.70 -21.70 -3.37
CA ARG A 16 -7.29 -22.70 -2.51
C ARG A 16 -6.44 -23.97 -2.63
N SER A 17 -5.66 -24.27 -1.61
CA SER A 17 -5.05 -25.58 -1.46
C SER A 17 -5.91 -26.44 -0.53
N GLU A 18 -6.26 -27.64 -0.96
CA GLU A 18 -6.92 -28.61 -0.10
C GLU A 18 -6.03 -28.91 1.11
N GLY A 19 -6.54 -28.65 2.31
CA GLY A 19 -5.90 -29.03 3.57
C GLY A 19 -4.89 -28.06 4.17
N THR A 20 -4.65 -26.88 3.58
CA THR A 20 -3.88 -25.82 4.25
C THR A 20 -4.81 -24.85 4.96
N PRO A 21 -4.58 -24.57 6.26
CA PRO A 21 -5.24 -23.47 6.94
C PRO A 21 -4.91 -22.16 6.17
N PHE A 22 -5.90 -21.31 5.97
CA PHE A 22 -5.62 -19.96 5.47
C PHE A 22 -4.68 -19.26 6.47
N GLU A 23 -3.66 -18.56 5.97
CA GLU A 23 -2.77 -17.71 6.80
C GLU A 23 -3.52 -16.55 7.49
N ILE A 24 -4.80 -16.37 7.15
CA ILE A 24 -5.72 -15.42 7.76
C ILE A 24 -6.86 -16.24 8.36
N GLU A 25 -7.18 -15.97 9.60
CA GLU A 25 -8.36 -16.54 10.24
C GLU A 25 -9.60 -16.23 9.39
N GLU A 26 -10.31 -17.28 8.93
CA GLU A 26 -11.56 -17.10 8.16
C GLU A 26 -12.57 -16.23 8.92
N SER A 27 -12.51 -16.22 10.26
CA SER A 27 -13.29 -15.36 11.14
C SER A 27 -13.06 -13.85 10.92
N ALA A 28 -11.90 -13.46 10.35
CA ALA A 28 -11.59 -12.07 10.01
C ALA A 28 -12.17 -11.62 8.67
N VAL A 29 -12.81 -12.52 7.90
CA VAL A 29 -13.34 -12.27 6.56
C VAL A 29 -14.86 -12.30 6.59
N SER A 30 -15.49 -11.26 6.02
CA SER A 30 -16.97 -11.16 5.99
C SER A 30 -17.62 -12.00 4.89
N LEU A 31 -16.88 -12.31 3.82
CA LEU A 31 -17.37 -13.09 2.67
C LEU A 31 -16.24 -13.85 2.01
N ILE A 32 -16.44 -15.16 1.82
CA ILE A 32 -15.53 -16.02 1.05
C ILE A 32 -16.25 -16.49 -0.21
N VAL A 33 -15.60 -16.34 -1.36
CA VAL A 33 -16.15 -16.70 -2.66
C VAL A 33 -15.16 -17.46 -3.52
N GLN A 34 -15.67 -18.47 -4.22
CA GLN A 34 -14.92 -19.15 -5.27
C GLN A 34 -14.97 -18.33 -6.56
N TYR A 35 -13.81 -18.07 -7.17
CA TYR A 35 -13.72 -17.40 -8.46
C TYR A 35 -14.29 -18.28 -9.58
N SER A 36 -15.13 -17.67 -10.42
CA SER A 36 -15.83 -18.35 -11.52
C SER A 36 -15.08 -18.31 -12.85
N GLU A 37 -13.81 -17.92 -12.86
CA GLU A 37 -12.96 -17.76 -14.05
C GLU A 37 -13.52 -16.78 -15.09
N LYS A 38 -14.33 -15.80 -14.62
CA LYS A 38 -14.91 -14.74 -15.45
C LYS A 38 -14.54 -13.40 -14.83
N PRO A 39 -13.66 -12.57 -15.44
CA PRO A 39 -13.21 -11.30 -14.86
C PRO A 39 -14.37 -10.41 -14.40
N LYS A 40 -15.43 -10.32 -15.22
CA LYS A 40 -16.61 -9.50 -14.89
C LYS A 40 -17.35 -9.94 -13.62
N SER A 41 -17.20 -11.20 -13.18
CA SER A 41 -17.84 -11.66 -11.94
C SER A 41 -17.22 -11.00 -10.70
N LEU A 42 -16.01 -10.46 -10.81
CA LEU A 42 -15.35 -9.74 -9.72
C LEU A 42 -16.00 -8.38 -9.45
N PHE A 43 -16.65 -7.76 -10.45
CA PHE A 43 -17.25 -6.43 -10.28
C PHE A 43 -18.27 -6.36 -9.15
N GLN A 44 -19.08 -7.40 -8.93
CA GLN A 44 -20.06 -7.42 -7.86
C GLN A 44 -19.43 -7.29 -6.45
N TYR A 45 -18.23 -7.85 -6.27
CA TYR A 45 -17.48 -7.75 -5.01
C TYR A 45 -16.75 -6.43 -4.91
N ILE A 46 -16.13 -5.98 -6.02
CA ILE A 46 -15.46 -4.68 -6.12
C ILE A 46 -16.46 -3.56 -5.82
N ASP A 47 -17.61 -3.53 -6.50
CA ASP A 47 -18.65 -2.53 -6.27
C ASP A 47 -19.17 -2.52 -4.83
N LYS A 48 -19.27 -3.71 -4.21
CA LYS A 48 -19.69 -3.82 -2.81
C LYS A 48 -18.64 -3.23 -1.88
N LEU A 49 -17.34 -3.45 -2.14
CA LEU A 49 -16.24 -2.89 -1.36
C LEU A 49 -16.09 -1.39 -1.58
N GLU A 50 -16.28 -0.90 -2.81
CA GLU A 50 -16.24 0.53 -3.14
C GLU A 50 -17.36 1.34 -2.46
N LYS A 51 -18.56 0.74 -2.31
CA LYS A 51 -19.74 1.40 -1.75
C LYS A 51 -19.92 1.20 -0.24
N ASN A 52 -19.16 0.28 0.37
CA ASN A 52 -19.33 -0.05 1.77
C ASN A 52 -18.40 0.79 2.65
N GLU A 53 -18.95 1.66 3.48
CA GLU A 53 -18.22 2.46 4.46
C GLU A 53 -17.80 1.65 5.70
N ARG A 54 -18.45 0.51 5.94
CA ARG A 54 -18.12 -0.38 7.06
C ARG A 54 -17.05 -1.38 6.63
N HIS A 55 -16.20 -1.77 7.56
CA HIS A 55 -15.21 -2.82 7.32
C HIS A 55 -15.90 -4.12 6.88
N PHE A 56 -15.63 -4.54 5.63
CA PHE A 56 -16.23 -5.71 5.02
C PHE A 56 -15.21 -6.45 4.15
N PRO A 57 -14.23 -7.13 4.76
CA PRO A 57 -13.21 -7.85 4.00
C PRO A 57 -13.80 -9.03 3.23
N VAL A 58 -13.37 -9.17 1.98
CA VAL A 58 -13.79 -10.24 1.06
C VAL A 58 -12.58 -11.07 0.67
N MET A 59 -12.73 -12.39 0.67
CA MET A 59 -11.75 -13.33 0.15
C MET A 59 -12.28 -13.99 -1.12
N VAL A 60 -11.50 -13.92 -2.19
CA VAL A 60 -11.76 -14.62 -3.45
C VAL A 60 -10.72 -15.74 -3.60
N THR A 61 -11.19 -16.97 -3.67
CA THR A 61 -10.36 -18.16 -3.83
C THR A 61 -10.37 -18.65 -5.25
N SER A 62 -9.24 -19.17 -5.75
CA SER A 62 -9.08 -19.78 -7.07
C SER A 62 -8.14 -20.97 -7.00
N ASN A 63 -8.24 -21.90 -7.92
CA ASN A 63 -7.24 -22.95 -8.13
C ASN A 63 -6.04 -22.45 -8.96
N ASN A 64 -6.11 -21.21 -9.47
CA ASN A 64 -5.07 -20.57 -10.27
C ASN A 64 -4.99 -19.09 -9.86
N LEU A 65 -4.22 -18.80 -8.83
CA LEU A 65 -4.01 -17.42 -8.34
C LEU A 65 -3.35 -16.51 -9.38
N PRO A 66 -2.34 -16.93 -10.15
CA PRO A 66 -1.80 -16.10 -11.24
C PRO A 66 -2.87 -15.62 -12.22
N GLN A 67 -3.75 -16.52 -12.68
CA GLN A 67 -4.84 -16.14 -13.60
C GLN A 67 -5.85 -15.21 -12.92
N LEU A 68 -6.27 -15.50 -11.69
CA LEU A 68 -7.15 -14.62 -10.93
C LEU A 68 -6.56 -13.22 -10.79
N TRP A 69 -5.26 -13.10 -10.56
CA TRP A 69 -4.57 -11.82 -10.45
C TRP A 69 -4.54 -11.05 -11.78
N GLU A 70 -4.23 -11.71 -12.90
CA GLU A 70 -4.27 -11.06 -14.23
C GLU A 70 -5.70 -10.62 -14.58
N ASP A 71 -6.70 -11.45 -14.31
CA ASP A 71 -8.10 -11.12 -14.54
C ASP A 71 -8.55 -9.93 -13.69
N PHE A 72 -8.14 -9.87 -12.41
CA PHE A 72 -8.40 -8.72 -11.56
C PHE A 72 -7.74 -7.45 -12.11
N LYS A 73 -6.46 -7.51 -12.47
CA LYS A 73 -5.73 -6.36 -13.05
C LYS A 73 -6.39 -5.84 -14.34
N SER A 74 -6.94 -6.75 -15.16
CA SER A 74 -7.60 -6.37 -16.42
C SER A 74 -8.81 -5.45 -16.25
N LEU A 75 -9.37 -5.35 -15.03
CA LEU A 75 -10.51 -4.48 -14.71
C LEU A 75 -10.10 -3.04 -14.38
N TYR A 76 -8.81 -2.75 -14.35
CA TYR A 76 -8.26 -1.47 -13.91
C TYR A 76 -7.24 -0.91 -14.90
N GLN A 77 -7.09 0.41 -14.89
CA GLN A 77 -5.87 1.02 -15.39
C GLN A 77 -4.80 0.94 -14.29
N THR A 78 -3.69 0.28 -14.58
CA THR A 78 -2.60 0.09 -13.63
C THR A 78 -1.67 1.31 -13.62
N ILE A 79 -1.27 1.74 -12.42
CA ILE A 79 -0.26 2.80 -12.20
C ILE A 79 0.78 2.25 -11.23
N SER A 80 2.05 2.38 -11.60
CA SER A 80 3.17 2.05 -10.72
C SER A 80 3.63 3.28 -9.95
N ALA A 81 3.99 3.05 -8.69
CA ALA A 81 4.54 4.04 -7.78
C ALA A 81 5.64 3.40 -6.92
N ALA A 82 6.46 4.23 -6.31
CA ALA A 82 7.46 3.76 -5.36
C ALA A 82 7.66 4.78 -4.23
N GLY A 83 8.16 4.29 -3.10
CA GLY A 83 8.44 5.11 -1.93
C GLY A 83 9.20 4.34 -0.86
N GLY A 84 9.37 4.93 0.30
CA GLY A 84 10.22 4.33 1.33
C GLY A 84 9.78 4.55 2.77
N VAL A 85 10.23 3.63 3.61
CA VAL A 85 10.31 3.80 5.06
C VAL A 85 11.72 4.30 5.35
N VAL A 86 11.86 5.59 5.68
CA VAL A 86 13.15 6.25 5.89
C VAL A 86 13.44 6.33 7.38
N LYS A 87 14.61 5.86 7.79
CA LYS A 87 15.12 5.93 9.16
C LYS A 87 16.28 6.92 9.26
N ASN A 88 16.28 7.75 10.30
CA ASN A 88 17.39 8.64 10.61
C ASN A 88 18.39 8.00 11.56
N THR A 89 19.46 8.72 11.91
CA THR A 89 20.51 8.27 12.84
C THR A 89 20.07 8.15 14.31
N HIS A 90 18.85 8.59 14.64
CA HIS A 90 18.25 8.47 15.97
C HIS A 90 17.23 7.33 16.06
N ASP A 91 17.21 6.41 15.07
CA ASP A 91 16.24 5.33 14.92
C ASP A 91 14.77 5.78 14.84
N GLU A 92 14.56 7.03 14.39
CA GLU A 92 13.22 7.55 14.13
C GLU A 92 12.85 7.33 12.66
N VAL A 93 11.56 7.09 12.41
CA VAL A 93 10.99 6.86 11.08
C VAL A 93 10.28 8.12 10.59
N LEU A 94 10.49 8.44 9.32
CA LEU A 94 9.86 9.56 8.64
C LEU A 94 8.42 9.23 8.26
N LEU A 95 7.52 10.12 8.63
CA LEU A 95 6.14 10.11 8.19
C LEU A 95 5.75 11.44 7.59
N ILE A 96 4.84 11.42 6.63
CA ILE A 96 4.20 12.60 6.07
C ILE A 96 2.72 12.60 6.45
N HIS A 97 2.16 13.79 6.68
CA HIS A 97 0.72 13.96 6.86
C HIS A 97 0.14 14.63 5.62
N ARG A 98 -0.86 13.99 5.01
CA ARG A 98 -1.53 14.50 3.81
C ARG A 98 -3.00 14.12 3.81
N ARG A 99 -3.85 15.05 3.36
CA ARG A 99 -5.31 14.83 3.23
C ARG A 99 -5.94 14.28 4.52
N GLY A 100 -5.44 14.73 5.67
CA GLY A 100 -5.97 14.35 6.98
C GLY A 100 -5.52 12.99 7.49
N SER A 101 -4.55 12.32 6.87
CA SER A 101 -4.03 11.01 7.30
C SER A 101 -2.51 10.93 7.22
N TRP A 102 -1.93 10.10 8.08
CA TRP A 102 -0.51 9.78 8.03
C TRP A 102 -0.22 8.79 6.91
N ASP A 103 0.88 9.03 6.22
CA ASP A 103 1.32 8.30 5.05
C ASP A 103 2.85 8.20 5.03
N LEU A 104 3.39 7.44 4.08
CA LEU A 104 4.81 7.37 3.75
C LEU A 104 5.08 8.14 2.45
N PRO A 105 6.26 8.76 2.31
CA PRO A 105 6.63 9.46 1.08
C PRO A 105 6.72 8.49 -0.10
N LYS A 106 6.03 8.84 -1.20
CA LYS A 106 5.90 8.02 -2.40
C LYS A 106 5.21 8.74 -3.54
N GLY A 107 5.61 8.44 -4.75
CA GLY A 107 4.89 8.95 -5.91
C GLY A 107 4.97 8.02 -7.11
N LYS A 108 4.55 8.49 -8.27
CA LYS A 108 4.49 7.70 -9.50
C LYS A 108 5.88 7.56 -10.11
N LEU A 109 6.11 6.44 -10.80
CA LEU A 109 7.27 6.31 -11.66
C LEU A 109 7.14 7.22 -12.86
N ASP A 110 8.21 7.91 -13.20
CA ASP A 110 8.36 8.62 -14.47
C ASP A 110 8.70 7.64 -15.60
N GLU A 111 8.56 8.09 -16.85
CA GLU A 111 8.87 7.27 -18.02
C GLU A 111 10.35 6.85 -18.05
N GLY A 112 10.59 5.55 -18.10
CA GLY A 112 11.94 4.97 -18.09
C GLY A 112 12.60 4.87 -16.72
N GLU A 113 11.90 5.27 -15.66
CA GLU A 113 12.40 5.19 -14.28
C GLU A 113 12.21 3.79 -13.69
N THR A 114 13.19 3.30 -12.94
CA THR A 114 13.02 2.08 -12.14
C THR A 114 12.30 2.38 -10.81
N PRO A 115 11.66 1.40 -10.15
CA PRO A 115 11.04 1.62 -8.84
C PRO A 115 12.03 2.14 -7.79
N GLU A 116 13.28 1.70 -7.83
CA GLU A 116 14.35 2.13 -6.93
C GLU A 116 14.67 3.62 -7.11
N MET A 117 14.80 4.06 -8.36
CA MET A 117 15.07 5.47 -8.68
C MET A 117 13.90 6.35 -8.24
N ALA A 118 12.67 5.96 -8.61
CA ALA A 118 11.46 6.67 -8.22
C ALA A 118 11.32 6.79 -6.70
N ALA A 119 11.59 5.72 -5.96
CA ALA A 119 11.47 5.71 -4.52
C ALA A 119 12.40 6.74 -3.84
N VAL A 120 13.66 6.82 -4.28
CA VAL A 120 14.63 7.81 -3.76
C VAL A 120 14.21 9.23 -4.14
N ARG A 121 13.87 9.47 -5.42
CA ARG A 121 13.45 10.78 -5.92
C ARG A 121 12.21 11.29 -5.17
N GLU A 122 11.18 10.49 -5.04
CA GLU A 122 9.93 10.87 -4.38
C GLU A 122 10.14 11.17 -2.89
N VAL A 123 10.95 10.39 -2.19
CA VAL A 123 11.33 10.69 -0.80
C VAL A 123 12.01 12.05 -0.73
N GLN A 124 12.97 12.33 -1.61
CA GLN A 124 13.68 13.62 -1.63
C GLN A 124 12.74 14.79 -1.95
N GLU A 125 11.89 14.66 -2.96
CA GLU A 125 10.94 15.69 -3.39
C GLU A 125 9.87 16.00 -2.31
N GLU A 126 9.24 14.96 -1.76
CA GLU A 126 8.15 15.13 -0.80
C GLU A 126 8.61 15.61 0.59
N THR A 127 9.90 15.39 0.95
CA THR A 127 10.39 15.63 2.32
C THR A 127 11.55 16.63 2.43
N GLY A 128 12.18 16.97 1.28
CA GLY A 128 13.32 17.89 1.22
C GLY A 128 14.66 17.27 1.62
N LEU A 129 14.71 15.96 1.92
CA LEU A 129 15.96 15.25 2.17
C LEU A 129 16.83 15.26 0.91
N GLN A 130 18.15 15.46 1.08
CA GLN A 130 19.10 15.45 -0.02
C GLN A 130 19.87 14.13 -0.12
N THR A 131 20.17 13.53 1.02
CA THR A 131 20.91 12.28 1.13
C THR A 131 19.99 11.17 1.62
N VAL A 132 19.64 10.26 0.71
CA VAL A 132 18.82 9.08 0.99
C VAL A 132 19.53 7.85 0.47
N VAL A 133 19.83 6.91 1.35
CA VAL A 133 20.47 5.64 1.02
C VAL A 133 19.41 4.57 0.88
N LEU A 134 19.28 4.00 -0.32
CA LEU A 134 18.36 2.91 -0.61
C LEU A 134 18.83 1.61 0.04
N GLY A 135 17.93 0.94 0.74
CA GLY A 135 18.14 -0.37 1.35
C GLY A 135 17.31 -1.48 0.70
N ASN A 136 16.92 -2.46 1.49
CA ASN A 136 16.20 -3.63 1.02
C ASN A 136 14.75 -3.32 0.62
N THR A 137 14.20 -4.11 -0.32
CA THR A 137 12.78 -4.06 -0.64
C THR A 137 11.93 -4.56 0.53
N LEU A 138 10.82 -3.84 0.78
CA LEU A 138 9.80 -4.21 1.76
C LEU A 138 8.57 -4.84 1.09
N GLY A 139 8.58 -4.95 -0.25
CA GLY A 139 7.48 -5.53 -1.02
C GLY A 139 6.63 -4.52 -1.75
N VAL A 140 5.45 -4.97 -2.18
CA VAL A 140 4.51 -4.18 -2.98
C VAL A 140 3.14 -4.16 -2.31
N THR A 141 2.53 -2.97 -2.23
CA THR A 141 1.13 -2.83 -1.83
C THR A 141 0.25 -2.46 -3.02
N TYR A 142 -1.00 -2.91 -2.96
CA TYR A 142 -2.00 -2.67 -4.00
C TYR A 142 -3.20 -1.95 -3.40
N HIS A 143 -3.60 -0.82 -4.00
CA HIS A 143 -4.85 -0.17 -3.65
C HIS A 143 -5.55 0.37 -4.88
N THR A 144 -6.86 0.51 -4.79
CA THR A 144 -7.68 1.01 -5.89
C THR A 144 -8.32 2.34 -5.52
N TYR A 145 -8.54 3.18 -6.53
CA TYR A 145 -9.30 4.42 -6.42
C TYR A 145 -9.90 4.78 -7.78
N SER A 146 -10.86 5.70 -7.76
CA SER A 146 -11.44 6.24 -8.99
C SER A 146 -10.82 7.58 -9.33
N GLN A 147 -10.42 7.77 -10.60
CA GLN A 147 -9.91 9.03 -11.12
C GLN A 147 -10.52 9.30 -12.50
N LYS A 148 -11.25 10.43 -12.67
CA LYS A 148 -11.90 10.80 -13.94
C LYS A 148 -12.70 9.62 -14.53
N GLU A 149 -13.57 9.01 -13.74
CA GLU A 149 -14.43 7.87 -14.10
C GLU A 149 -13.67 6.55 -14.45
N LYS A 150 -12.36 6.53 -14.30
CA LYS A 150 -11.55 5.33 -14.49
C LYS A 150 -11.25 4.68 -13.16
N ARG A 151 -11.34 3.36 -13.11
CA ARG A 151 -10.82 2.56 -11.99
C ARG A 151 -9.32 2.42 -12.11
N ILE A 152 -8.60 2.84 -11.10
CA ILE A 152 -7.14 2.79 -11.03
C ILE A 152 -6.73 1.74 -10.01
N LEU A 153 -5.80 0.87 -10.40
CA LEU A 153 -5.04 0.01 -9.50
C LEU A 153 -3.62 0.57 -9.37
N LYS A 154 -3.30 1.10 -8.19
CA LYS A 154 -1.96 1.58 -7.89
C LYS A 154 -1.14 0.50 -7.20
N LEU A 155 -0.01 0.14 -7.82
CA LEU A 155 1.04 -0.70 -7.25
C LEU A 155 2.09 0.22 -6.65
N THR A 156 2.40 0.07 -5.37
CA THR A 156 3.46 0.86 -4.75
C THR A 156 4.56 -0.05 -4.25
N HIS A 157 5.75 0.12 -4.81
CA HIS A 157 6.98 -0.55 -4.40
C HIS A 157 7.57 0.16 -3.19
N TRP A 158 7.87 -0.57 -2.13
CA TRP A 158 8.37 -0.04 -0.88
C TRP A 158 9.80 -0.50 -0.59
N TYR A 159 10.60 0.43 -0.09
CA TYR A 159 12.00 0.17 0.26
C TYR A 159 12.29 0.70 1.67
N ALA A 160 13.13 -0.03 2.40
CA ALA A 160 13.79 0.51 3.57
C ALA A 160 14.86 1.51 3.11
N MET A 161 14.99 2.63 3.81
CA MET A 161 15.94 3.68 3.47
C MET A 161 16.55 4.28 4.73
N GLU A 162 17.73 4.87 4.59
CA GLU A 162 18.42 5.56 5.67
C GLU A 162 18.87 6.95 5.25
N THR A 163 18.94 7.88 6.21
CA THR A 163 19.45 9.22 5.99
C THR A 163 20.20 9.72 7.24
N PRO A 164 21.32 10.48 7.07
CA PRO A 164 21.94 11.20 8.16
C PRO A 164 21.23 12.50 8.51
N GLU A 165 20.26 12.94 7.71
CA GLU A 165 19.61 14.22 7.83
C GLU A 165 18.39 14.16 8.76
N THR A 166 18.14 15.26 9.49
CA THR A 166 16.98 15.38 10.37
C THR A 166 16.05 16.55 9.99
N LYS A 167 16.57 17.49 9.17
CA LYS A 167 15.78 18.65 8.73
C LYS A 167 14.85 18.23 7.59
N LEU A 168 13.57 18.51 7.75
CA LEU A 168 12.52 18.21 6.79
C LEU A 168 11.92 19.48 6.20
N SER A 169 11.49 19.39 4.94
CA SER A 169 10.78 20.45 4.22
C SER A 169 9.67 19.81 3.39
N PRO A 170 8.44 19.69 3.93
CA PRO A 170 7.34 19.02 3.23
C PRO A 170 6.95 19.75 1.94
N GLN A 171 6.66 18.99 0.88
CA GLN A 171 6.22 19.50 -0.42
C GLN A 171 4.73 19.84 -0.38
N THR A 172 4.39 21.08 -0.09
CA THR A 172 3.00 21.53 0.06
C THR A 172 2.17 21.44 -1.23
N SER A 173 2.82 21.47 -2.41
CA SER A 173 2.15 21.28 -3.71
C SER A 173 1.54 19.88 -3.91
N GLU A 174 1.99 18.88 -3.12
CA GLU A 174 1.46 17.52 -3.11
C GLU A 174 0.48 17.25 -1.93
N ASP A 175 -0.13 18.31 -1.39
CA ASP A 175 -1.04 18.26 -0.23
C ASP A 175 -0.36 17.72 1.04
N ILE A 176 0.97 17.81 1.14
CA ILE A 176 1.72 17.40 2.33
C ILE A 176 1.83 18.61 3.26
N ASP A 177 1.14 18.58 4.38
CA ASP A 177 1.11 19.67 5.35
C ASP A 177 2.12 19.48 6.48
N GLN A 178 2.58 18.24 6.74
CA GLN A 178 3.61 17.93 7.73
C GLN A 178 4.53 16.80 7.25
N ALA A 179 5.79 16.88 7.65
CA ALA A 179 6.75 15.79 7.62
C ALA A 179 7.43 15.73 8.99
N VAL A 180 7.45 14.57 9.62
CA VAL A 180 7.92 14.39 11.00
C VAL A 180 8.72 13.11 11.18
N TRP A 181 9.64 13.16 12.16
CA TRP A 181 10.33 11.98 12.68
C TRP A 181 9.58 11.43 13.89
N VAL A 182 9.35 10.13 13.92
CA VAL A 182 8.62 9.47 15.02
C VAL A 182 9.33 8.21 15.49
N ASN A 183 9.19 7.92 16.78
CA ASN A 183 9.45 6.56 17.25
C ASN A 183 8.33 5.65 16.75
N LEU A 184 8.68 4.68 15.90
CA LEU A 184 7.72 3.84 15.18
C LEU A 184 6.80 3.04 16.11
N SER A 185 7.34 2.44 17.16
CA SER A 185 6.56 1.62 18.11
C SER A 185 5.51 2.47 18.83
N ASN A 186 5.89 3.64 19.30
CA ASN A 186 4.97 4.57 19.96
C ASN A 186 3.90 5.07 18.99
N PHE A 187 4.29 5.38 17.75
CA PHE A 187 3.37 5.83 16.72
C PHE A 187 2.32 4.76 16.39
N LEU A 188 2.73 3.52 16.13
CA LEU A 188 1.82 2.42 15.81
C LEU A 188 0.85 2.09 16.96
N ALA A 189 1.26 2.30 18.21
CA ALA A 189 0.43 2.05 19.38
C ALA A 189 -0.66 3.13 19.59
N GLN A 190 -0.37 4.39 19.25
CA GLN A 190 -1.21 5.54 19.61
C GLN A 190 -2.00 6.10 18.43
N GLU A 191 -1.40 6.15 17.23
CA GLU A 191 -2.00 6.79 16.07
C GLU A 191 -2.94 5.83 15.34
N LYS A 192 -4.18 6.27 15.12
CA LYS A 192 -5.21 5.49 14.42
C LYS A 192 -5.48 5.98 13.01
N ASN A 193 -5.11 7.22 12.71
CA ASN A 193 -5.42 7.83 11.42
C ASN A 193 -4.29 7.61 10.40
N VAL A 194 -4.05 6.33 10.08
CA VAL A 194 -3.06 5.86 9.10
C VAL A 194 -3.79 4.99 8.09
N PHE A 195 -3.51 5.15 6.81
CA PHE A 195 -4.06 4.25 5.79
C PHE A 195 -3.67 2.80 6.09
N ASN A 196 -4.62 1.86 5.96
CA ASN A 196 -4.41 0.45 6.31
C ASN A 196 -3.22 -0.20 5.58
N ASN A 197 -3.03 0.10 4.29
CA ASN A 197 -1.88 -0.38 3.53
C ASN A 197 -0.55 0.15 4.09
N ILE A 198 -0.50 1.41 4.53
CA ILE A 198 0.69 2.04 5.13
C ILE A 198 0.98 1.43 6.50
N ARG A 199 -0.06 1.25 7.33
CA ARG A 199 0.08 0.58 8.63
C ARG A 199 0.72 -0.80 8.48
N ASN A 200 0.33 -1.57 7.46
CA ASN A 200 0.91 -2.89 7.21
C ASN A 200 2.38 -2.82 6.77
N VAL A 201 2.76 -1.84 5.95
CA VAL A 201 4.18 -1.63 5.58
C VAL A 201 5.01 -1.29 6.81
N LEU A 202 4.51 -0.37 7.66
CA LEU A 202 5.19 0.03 8.90
C LEU A 202 5.28 -1.13 9.90
N ALA A 203 4.22 -1.94 10.06
CA ALA A 203 4.22 -3.11 10.93
C ALA A 203 5.24 -4.15 10.46
N TYR A 204 5.24 -4.45 9.15
CA TYR A 204 6.25 -5.36 8.58
C TYR A 204 7.69 -4.84 8.78
N TYR A 205 7.91 -3.53 8.57
CA TYR A 205 9.22 -2.93 8.79
C TYR A 205 9.67 -3.00 10.27
N ALA A 206 8.73 -2.90 11.21
CA ALA A 206 9.03 -2.97 12.64
C ALA A 206 9.42 -4.39 13.12
N GLU A 207 9.14 -5.43 12.33
CA GLU A 207 9.49 -6.83 12.62
C GLU A 207 10.85 -7.24 12.05
N LEU A 208 11.49 -6.39 11.23
CA LEU A 208 12.82 -6.62 10.62
C LEU A 208 13.95 -6.18 11.55
#